data_fd751b420327afb48bfd2407b01e7613
#
_entry.id   fd751b420327afb48bfd2407b01e7613
#
_cell.length_a   1.000
_cell.length_b   1.000
_cell.length_c   1.000
_cell.angle_alpha   90.00
_cell.angle_beta   90.00
_cell.angle_gamma   90.00
#
_symmetry.space_group_name_H-M   'P 1'
#
loop_
_entity.id
_entity.type
_entity.pdbx_description
1 polymer ?
#
loop_
_entity_poly.entity_id
_entity_poly.type
_entity_poly.pdbx_seq_one_letter_code
_entity_poly.pdbx_strand_id
1 'polypeptide(L)'
;CEDPTEQPKATEHVDLMIEMISELIKKGFAYENHKHVYFEVKKFDEYGQLSNKKLEELIAGSRIEVSDNKRNSEDFVLWKPSLENEPSWDSPWGKGRPGWHLECSAMSKKFLGNEFDIHGGGIDLIFPHHENEIAQSRCANDTKVFANYWLHNAFITISNEKMAKSQG
;
A
#
# COMPACT_ATOMS: atom_id res chain seq x y z
N CYS A 1 26.37 -1.85 10.33
CA CYS A 1 25.27 -2.81 10.09
C CYS A 1 25.67 -3.71 8.93
N GLU A 2 25.23 -4.93 8.95
CA GLU A 2 25.35 -5.83 7.79
C GLU A 2 24.33 -5.42 6.71
N ASP A 3 24.63 -5.75 5.45
CA ASP A 3 23.70 -5.53 4.36
C ASP A 3 22.50 -6.48 4.49
N PRO A 4 21.29 -6.07 4.07
CA PRO A 4 20.15 -6.97 4.07
C PRO A 4 20.34 -8.11 3.05
N THR A 5 19.72 -9.25 3.30
CA THR A 5 19.81 -10.43 2.42
C THR A 5 19.27 -10.13 1.02
N GLU A 6 18.19 -9.34 0.93
CA GLU A 6 17.54 -8.95 -0.33
C GLU A 6 17.29 -7.43 -0.34
N GLN A 7 17.52 -6.82 -1.50
CA GLN A 7 17.25 -5.39 -1.76
C GLN A 7 16.43 -5.24 -3.04
N PRO A 8 15.15 -5.65 -3.02
CA PRO A 8 14.34 -5.68 -4.22
C PRO A 8 14.00 -4.28 -4.72
N LYS A 9 14.03 -4.10 -6.05
CA LYS A 9 13.58 -2.88 -6.70
C LYS A 9 12.15 -3.03 -7.19
N ALA A 10 11.26 -2.10 -6.82
CA ALA A 10 9.86 -2.12 -7.21
C ALA A 10 9.67 -2.21 -8.73
N THR A 11 10.52 -1.53 -9.51
CA THR A 11 10.46 -1.52 -10.97
C THR A 11 10.73 -2.88 -11.64
N GLU A 12 11.35 -3.80 -10.93
CA GLU A 12 11.64 -5.17 -11.40
C GLU A 12 10.53 -6.16 -11.02
N HIS A 13 9.47 -5.69 -10.36
CA HIS A 13 8.41 -6.54 -9.79
C HIS A 13 6.99 -6.06 -10.12
N VAL A 14 6.84 -5.23 -11.16
CA VAL A 14 5.55 -4.67 -11.55
C VAL A 14 4.56 -5.76 -12.01
N ASP A 15 5.05 -6.81 -12.66
CA ASP A 15 4.21 -7.94 -13.07
C ASP A 15 3.51 -8.61 -11.87
N LEU A 16 4.23 -8.79 -10.76
CA LEU A 16 3.66 -9.35 -9.53
C LEU A 16 2.59 -8.43 -8.91
N MET A 17 2.76 -7.12 -9.06
CA MET A 17 1.79 -6.14 -8.61
C MET A 17 0.51 -6.22 -9.46
N ILE A 18 0.64 -6.37 -10.78
CA ILE A 18 -0.48 -6.55 -11.70
C ILE A 18 -1.24 -7.85 -11.38
N GLU A 19 -0.52 -8.94 -11.09
CA GLU A 19 -1.12 -10.20 -10.65
C GLU A 19 -1.92 -10.04 -9.36
N MET A 20 -1.35 -9.37 -8.36
CA MET A 20 -2.03 -9.11 -7.08
C MET A 20 -3.29 -8.26 -7.26
N ILE A 21 -3.25 -7.21 -8.08
CA ILE A 21 -4.43 -6.40 -8.41
C ILE A 21 -5.51 -7.27 -9.07
N SER A 22 -5.11 -8.11 -10.02
CA SER A 22 -6.04 -8.99 -10.76
C SER A 22 -6.76 -9.95 -9.79
N GLU A 23 -6.04 -10.51 -8.82
CA GLU A 23 -6.65 -11.34 -7.77
C GLU A 23 -7.61 -10.53 -6.87
N LEU A 24 -7.25 -9.31 -6.50
CA LEU A 24 -8.13 -8.44 -5.71
C LEU A 24 -9.42 -8.09 -6.46
N ILE A 25 -9.35 -7.81 -7.76
CA ILE A 25 -10.54 -7.57 -8.60
C ILE A 25 -11.40 -8.83 -8.67
N LYS A 26 -10.79 -9.98 -8.97
CA LYS A 26 -11.48 -11.27 -9.07
C LYS A 26 -12.22 -11.65 -7.78
N LYS A 27 -11.64 -11.32 -6.63
CA LYS A 27 -12.23 -11.56 -5.30
C LYS A 27 -13.23 -10.47 -4.87
N GLY A 28 -13.38 -9.40 -5.66
CA GLY A 28 -14.33 -8.33 -5.38
C GLY A 28 -13.88 -7.28 -4.37
N PHE A 29 -12.60 -7.26 -4.01
CA PHE A 29 -12.01 -6.26 -3.12
C PHE A 29 -11.50 -5.01 -3.86
N ALA A 30 -11.37 -5.08 -5.18
CA ALA A 30 -10.94 -3.96 -6.00
C ALA A 30 -11.84 -3.77 -7.20
N TYR A 31 -11.84 -2.56 -7.75
CA TYR A 31 -12.63 -2.19 -8.93
C TYR A 31 -11.86 -1.25 -9.84
N GLU A 32 -12.13 -1.34 -11.14
CA GLU A 32 -11.64 -0.39 -12.14
C GLU A 32 -12.63 0.76 -12.30
N ASN A 33 -12.11 1.98 -12.42
CA ASN A 33 -12.85 3.15 -12.87
C ASN A 33 -11.92 4.13 -13.60
N HIS A 34 -12.24 4.47 -14.86
CA HIS A 34 -11.46 5.39 -15.71
C HIS A 34 -9.96 5.04 -15.76
N LYS A 35 -9.64 3.77 -16.04
CA LYS A 35 -8.26 3.22 -16.11
C LYS A 35 -7.48 3.27 -14.77
N HIS A 36 -8.12 3.68 -13.69
CA HIS A 36 -7.60 3.52 -12.33
C HIS A 36 -8.14 2.22 -11.74
N VAL A 37 -7.37 1.58 -10.89
CA VAL A 37 -7.87 0.50 -10.04
C VAL A 37 -7.76 0.93 -8.59
N TYR A 38 -8.85 0.76 -7.85
CA TYR A 38 -8.96 1.11 -6.45
C TYR A 38 -9.26 -0.11 -5.60
N PHE A 39 -8.69 -0.16 -4.41
CA PHE A 39 -9.13 -1.07 -3.35
C PHE A 39 -10.36 -0.48 -2.68
N GLU A 40 -11.41 -1.28 -2.53
CA GLU A 40 -12.67 -0.89 -1.87
C GLU A 40 -12.58 -1.17 -0.38
N VAL A 41 -12.20 -0.16 0.40
CA VAL A 41 -11.89 -0.30 1.84
C VAL A 41 -13.03 -0.91 2.64
N LYS A 42 -14.27 -0.55 2.33
CA LYS A 42 -15.47 -1.08 3.01
C LYS A 42 -15.68 -2.59 2.86
N LYS A 43 -14.95 -3.25 1.97
CA LYS A 43 -14.98 -4.71 1.82
C LYS A 43 -14.09 -5.45 2.80
N PHE A 44 -13.22 -4.73 3.49
CA PHE A 44 -12.32 -5.29 4.49
C PHE A 44 -12.70 -4.78 5.88
N ASP A 45 -13.55 -5.53 6.58
CA ASP A 45 -14.14 -5.15 7.87
C ASP A 45 -13.12 -4.85 8.97
N GLU A 46 -11.91 -5.39 8.85
CA GLU A 46 -10.84 -5.25 9.83
C GLU A 46 -9.92 -4.03 9.56
N TYR A 47 -10.28 -3.15 8.60
CA TYR A 47 -9.48 -1.97 8.29
C TYR A 47 -9.41 -1.01 9.48
N GLY A 48 -8.18 -0.59 9.83
CA GLY A 48 -7.92 0.28 10.97
C GLY A 48 -7.42 -0.46 12.22
N GLN A 49 -7.26 -1.79 12.18
CA GLN A 49 -6.78 -2.58 13.32
C GLN A 49 -5.37 -2.23 13.77
N LEU A 50 -4.44 -2.03 12.81
CA LEU A 50 -3.05 -1.68 13.14
C LEU A 50 -2.93 -0.30 13.78
N SER A 51 -3.64 0.67 13.24
CA SER A 51 -3.67 2.05 13.74
C SER A 51 -4.55 2.21 14.98
N ASN A 52 -5.32 1.17 15.35
CA ASN A 52 -6.29 1.17 16.45
C ASN A 52 -7.29 2.34 16.36
N LYS A 53 -7.75 2.63 15.15
CA LYS A 53 -8.68 3.72 14.84
C LYS A 53 -9.87 3.21 14.06
N LYS A 54 -11.01 3.84 14.28
CA LYS A 54 -12.18 3.60 13.42
C LYS A 54 -12.02 4.27 12.07
N LEU A 55 -12.64 3.69 11.04
CA LEU A 55 -12.55 4.19 9.67
C LEU A 55 -12.96 5.68 9.57
N GLU A 56 -13.99 6.11 10.30
CA GLU A 56 -14.45 7.49 10.31
C GLU A 56 -13.37 8.47 10.85
N GLU A 57 -12.63 8.05 11.87
CA GLU A 57 -11.54 8.84 12.45
C GLU A 57 -10.33 8.92 11.50
N LEU A 58 -10.07 7.82 10.77
CA LEU A 58 -9.01 7.76 9.78
C LEU A 58 -9.31 8.66 8.59
N ILE A 59 -10.56 8.69 8.12
CA ILE A 59 -11.02 9.58 7.05
C ILE A 59 -10.89 11.04 7.46
N ALA A 60 -11.32 11.39 8.67
CA ALA A 60 -11.28 12.77 9.18
C ALA A 60 -9.86 13.30 9.38
N GLY A 61 -8.89 12.43 9.71
CA GLY A 61 -7.50 12.80 10.00
C GLY A 61 -6.51 12.67 8.84
N SER A 62 -6.92 12.11 7.71
CA SER A 62 -6.05 11.85 6.58
C SER A 62 -6.17 12.91 5.47
N ARG A 63 -5.05 13.19 4.78
CA ARG A 63 -5.07 13.88 3.48
C ARG A 63 -5.57 12.91 2.43
N ILE A 64 -6.88 12.73 2.34
CA ILE A 64 -7.49 11.89 1.31
C ILE A 64 -7.39 12.63 -0.01
N GLU A 65 -6.77 12.00 -1.01
CA GLU A 65 -6.81 12.50 -2.38
C GLU A 65 -8.25 12.42 -2.88
N VAL A 66 -8.89 13.58 -2.96
CA VAL A 66 -10.26 13.69 -3.50
C VAL A 66 -10.18 13.43 -5.00
N SER A 67 -10.82 12.37 -5.44
CA SER A 67 -10.92 12.03 -6.86
C SER A 67 -12.35 11.60 -7.17
N ASP A 68 -12.94 12.22 -8.18
CA ASP A 68 -14.28 11.87 -8.68
C ASP A 68 -14.35 10.43 -9.22
N ASN A 69 -13.20 9.78 -9.39
CA ASN A 69 -13.09 8.41 -9.86
C ASN A 69 -13.23 7.35 -8.74
N LYS A 70 -13.25 7.75 -7.47
CA LYS A 70 -13.43 6.82 -6.35
C LYS A 70 -14.91 6.60 -6.04
N ARG A 71 -15.29 5.37 -5.67
CA ARG A 71 -16.64 5.08 -5.15
C ARG A 71 -16.84 5.63 -3.74
N ASN A 72 -15.80 5.52 -2.91
CA ASN A 72 -15.78 6.06 -1.55
C ASN A 72 -14.46 6.84 -1.34
N SER A 73 -14.52 7.87 -0.51
CA SER A 73 -13.34 8.74 -0.24
C SER A 73 -12.14 7.99 0.31
N GLU A 74 -12.39 6.97 1.12
CA GLU A 74 -11.40 6.12 1.78
C GLU A 74 -10.72 5.09 0.87
N ASP A 75 -11.29 4.80 -0.32
CA ASP A 75 -10.69 3.86 -1.25
C ASP A 75 -9.31 4.35 -1.69
N PHE A 76 -8.36 3.45 -1.80
CA PHE A 76 -6.99 3.81 -2.18
C PHE A 76 -6.58 3.19 -3.52
N VAL A 77 -5.67 3.88 -4.20
CA VAL A 77 -5.26 3.51 -5.55
C VAL A 77 -4.32 2.29 -5.53
N LEU A 78 -4.61 1.33 -6.39
CA LEU A 78 -3.75 0.17 -6.69
C LEU A 78 -3.03 0.34 -8.03
N TRP A 79 -3.69 0.96 -9.01
CA TRP A 79 -3.13 1.28 -10.31
C TRP A 79 -3.63 2.63 -10.78
N LYS A 80 -2.75 3.43 -11.39
CA LYS A 80 -3.12 4.70 -11.99
C LYS A 80 -2.44 4.92 -13.35
N PRO A 81 -3.13 5.56 -14.30
CA PRO A 81 -2.52 5.97 -15.56
C PRO A 81 -1.28 6.84 -15.31
N SER A 82 -0.23 6.62 -16.08
CA SER A 82 0.96 7.48 -16.05
C SER A 82 0.80 8.65 -17.00
N LEU A 83 1.36 9.79 -16.62
CA LEU A 83 1.51 10.94 -17.50
C LEU A 83 2.66 10.72 -18.49
N GLU A 84 2.75 11.55 -19.52
CA GLU A 84 3.68 11.38 -20.65
C GLU A 84 5.17 11.26 -20.23
N ASN A 85 5.56 11.89 -19.13
CA ASN A 85 6.93 11.89 -18.62
C ASN A 85 7.13 11.02 -17.35
N GLU A 86 6.16 10.21 -17.00
CA GLU A 86 6.24 9.31 -15.85
C GLU A 86 6.60 7.89 -16.28
N PRO A 87 7.31 7.12 -15.42
CA PRO A 87 7.48 5.69 -15.65
C PRO A 87 6.13 5.01 -15.86
N SER A 88 6.05 4.11 -16.84
CA SER A 88 4.81 3.43 -17.16
C SER A 88 5.05 2.00 -17.61
N TRP A 89 4.12 1.12 -17.27
CA TRP A 89 4.10 -0.29 -17.65
C TRP A 89 2.76 -0.62 -18.28
N ASP A 90 2.76 -1.60 -19.16
CA ASP A 90 1.52 -2.12 -19.75
C ASP A 90 0.76 -2.95 -18.70
N SER A 91 -0.56 -2.82 -18.69
CA SER A 91 -1.44 -3.58 -17.80
C SER A 91 -2.80 -3.84 -18.48
N PRO A 92 -3.64 -4.75 -17.93
CA PRO A 92 -5.01 -4.95 -18.42
C PRO A 92 -5.87 -3.67 -18.39
N TRP A 93 -5.54 -2.70 -17.53
CA TRP A 93 -6.26 -1.43 -17.37
C TRP A 93 -5.65 -0.29 -18.20
N GLY A 94 -4.61 -0.60 -18.97
CA GLY A 94 -3.88 0.35 -19.80
C GLY A 94 -2.51 0.73 -19.22
N LYS A 95 -1.78 1.57 -19.94
CA LYS A 95 -0.47 2.06 -19.49
C LYS A 95 -0.59 2.88 -18.22
N GLY A 96 0.24 2.54 -17.23
CA GLY A 96 0.17 3.17 -15.93
C GLY A 96 1.26 2.69 -14.99
N ARG A 97 1.04 2.95 -13.71
CA ARG A 97 1.96 2.59 -12.62
C ARG A 97 1.21 2.11 -11.38
N PRO A 98 1.84 1.25 -10.55
CA PRO A 98 1.24 0.79 -9.30
C PRO A 98 1.09 1.90 -8.27
N GLY A 99 0.15 1.71 -7.35
CA GLY A 99 0.07 2.46 -6.12
C GLY A 99 1.21 2.09 -5.17
N TRP A 100 1.68 3.05 -4.38
CA TRP A 100 2.84 2.88 -3.50
C TRP A 100 2.73 1.69 -2.52
N HIS A 101 1.56 1.46 -1.94
CA HIS A 101 1.36 0.39 -0.95
C HIS A 101 1.49 -1.02 -1.55
N LEU A 102 1.18 -1.15 -2.83
CA LEU A 102 1.18 -2.41 -3.54
C LEU A 102 2.59 -2.96 -3.77
N GLU A 103 3.57 -2.06 -3.91
CA GLU A 103 4.97 -2.41 -4.13
C GLU A 103 5.49 -3.28 -2.98
N CYS A 104 5.28 -2.84 -1.75
CA CYS A 104 5.71 -3.56 -0.55
C CYS A 104 4.96 -4.90 -0.40
N SER A 105 3.65 -4.93 -0.61
CA SER A 105 2.87 -6.16 -0.50
C SER A 105 3.29 -7.23 -1.51
N ALA A 106 3.51 -6.86 -2.76
CA ALA A 106 3.91 -7.80 -3.80
C ALA A 106 5.33 -8.33 -3.58
N MET A 107 6.27 -7.46 -3.20
CA MET A 107 7.65 -7.86 -2.91
C MET A 107 7.73 -8.70 -1.64
N SER A 108 7.03 -8.34 -0.55
CA SER A 108 6.98 -9.14 0.66
C SER A 108 6.45 -10.54 0.38
N LYS A 109 5.37 -10.67 -0.38
CA LYS A 109 4.85 -11.96 -0.81
C LYS A 109 5.89 -12.81 -1.53
N LYS A 110 6.64 -12.21 -2.45
CA LYS A 110 7.67 -12.91 -3.23
C LYS A 110 8.81 -13.45 -2.38
N PHE A 111 9.33 -12.64 -1.46
CA PHE A 111 10.56 -12.95 -0.74
C PHE A 111 10.32 -13.59 0.63
N LEU A 112 9.18 -13.31 1.27
CA LEU A 112 8.87 -13.74 2.63
C LEU A 112 7.65 -14.66 2.70
N GLY A 113 6.85 -14.75 1.62
CA GLY A 113 5.62 -15.54 1.60
C GLY A 113 4.39 -14.71 1.94
N ASN A 114 3.24 -15.41 2.08
CA ASN A 114 1.96 -14.75 2.34
C ASN A 114 1.84 -14.21 3.78
N GLU A 115 2.56 -14.79 4.70
CA GLU A 115 2.65 -14.42 6.12
C GLU A 115 4.12 -14.47 6.54
N PHE A 116 4.58 -13.51 7.34
CA PHE A 116 5.96 -13.44 7.80
C PHE A 116 6.05 -12.87 9.23
N ASP A 117 7.24 -12.89 9.82
CA ASP A 117 7.38 -12.60 11.24
C ASP A 117 7.33 -11.12 11.56
N ILE A 118 8.19 -10.30 10.95
CA ILE A 118 8.38 -8.90 11.37
C ILE A 118 8.25 -7.97 10.18
N HIS A 119 7.41 -6.93 10.33
CA HIS A 119 7.32 -5.80 9.42
C HIS A 119 7.65 -4.50 10.17
N GLY A 120 8.47 -3.66 9.60
CA GLY A 120 8.95 -2.46 10.26
C GLY A 120 8.95 -1.21 9.39
N GLY A 121 8.92 -0.05 10.04
CA GLY A 121 8.99 1.24 9.35
C GLY A 121 8.95 2.43 10.29
N GLY A 122 8.79 3.62 9.73
CA GLY A 122 8.53 4.84 10.51
C GLY A 122 7.11 4.86 11.09
N ILE A 123 6.93 5.56 12.20
CA ILE A 123 5.61 5.69 12.85
C ILE A 123 4.57 6.33 11.93
N ASP A 124 4.98 7.16 10.98
CA ASP A 124 4.13 7.77 9.97
C ASP A 124 3.63 6.79 8.90
N LEU A 125 4.22 5.61 8.80
CA LEU A 125 3.78 4.56 7.89
C LEU A 125 2.66 3.69 8.46
N ILE A 126 2.39 3.74 9.78
CA ILE A 126 1.28 2.98 10.37
C ILE A 126 0.01 3.22 9.57
N PHE A 127 -0.29 4.49 9.31
CA PHE A 127 -1.43 4.89 8.51
C PHE A 127 -1.06 6.01 7.51
N PRO A 128 -1.43 5.89 6.23
CA PRO A 128 -2.24 4.82 5.65
C PRO A 128 -1.44 3.61 5.12
N HIS A 129 -0.09 3.68 5.07
CA HIS A 129 0.73 2.77 4.27
C HIS A 129 0.62 1.31 4.73
N HIS A 130 0.98 1.00 5.98
CA HIS A 130 0.95 -0.36 6.51
C HIS A 130 -0.47 -0.91 6.65
N GLU A 131 -1.45 -0.06 7.01
CA GLU A 131 -2.85 -0.45 7.04
C GLU A 131 -3.35 -0.90 5.66
N ASN A 132 -2.95 -0.18 4.60
CA ASN A 132 -3.27 -0.53 3.22
C ASN A 132 -2.56 -1.81 2.76
N GLU A 133 -1.31 -2.03 3.18
CA GLU A 133 -0.59 -3.26 2.91
C GLU A 133 -1.28 -4.48 3.54
N ILE A 134 -1.74 -4.36 4.79
CA ILE A 134 -2.52 -5.41 5.46
C ILE A 134 -3.77 -5.74 4.66
N ALA A 135 -4.57 -4.73 4.32
CA ALA A 135 -5.82 -4.91 3.62
C ALA A 135 -5.62 -5.63 2.28
N GLN A 136 -4.72 -5.11 1.42
CA GLN A 136 -4.50 -5.70 0.10
C GLN A 136 -3.83 -7.08 0.16
N SER A 137 -2.87 -7.30 1.07
CA SER A 137 -2.16 -8.58 1.18
C SER A 137 -3.06 -9.69 1.70
N ARG A 138 -3.81 -9.43 2.77
CA ARG A 138 -4.73 -10.42 3.36
C ARG A 138 -5.85 -10.78 2.40
N CYS A 139 -6.45 -9.79 1.73
CA CYS A 139 -7.51 -10.02 0.76
C CYS A 139 -7.00 -10.75 -0.49
N ALA A 140 -5.81 -10.40 -1.01
CA ALA A 140 -5.25 -11.08 -2.17
C ALA A 140 -4.87 -12.52 -1.90
N ASN A 141 -4.38 -12.83 -0.69
CA ASN A 141 -3.80 -14.14 -0.34
C ASN A 141 -4.72 -15.04 0.49
N ASP A 142 -5.93 -14.58 0.88
CA ASP A 142 -6.86 -15.28 1.79
C ASP A 142 -6.22 -15.65 3.13
N THR A 143 -5.38 -14.77 3.69
CA THR A 143 -4.71 -14.97 4.96
C THR A 143 -5.35 -14.16 6.08
N LYS A 144 -5.18 -14.61 7.32
CA LYS A 144 -5.62 -13.86 8.51
C LYS A 144 -4.56 -12.90 9.02
N VAL A 145 -3.31 -13.16 8.67
CA VAL A 145 -2.14 -12.40 9.11
C VAL A 145 -1.34 -11.99 7.89
N PHE A 146 -0.75 -10.82 7.89
CA PHE A 146 0.26 -10.37 6.93
C PHE A 146 1.65 -10.40 7.59
N ALA A 147 1.80 -9.74 8.76
CA ALA A 147 2.99 -9.83 9.60
C ALA A 147 2.59 -10.08 11.06
N ASN A 148 3.35 -10.94 11.76
CA ASN A 148 3.08 -11.28 13.15
C ASN A 148 3.41 -10.14 14.11
N TYR A 149 4.50 -9.41 13.84
CA TYR A 149 4.98 -8.32 14.69
C TYR A 149 5.22 -7.07 13.86
N TRP A 150 4.81 -5.94 14.40
CA TRP A 150 4.96 -4.62 13.79
C TRP A 150 5.89 -3.75 14.63
N LEU A 151 6.94 -3.22 14.02
CA LEU A 151 7.93 -2.36 14.67
C LEU A 151 7.92 -0.97 14.02
N HIS A 152 7.65 0.06 14.80
CA HIS A 152 7.62 1.44 14.30
C HIS A 152 8.56 2.33 15.09
N ASN A 153 9.54 2.92 14.39
CA ASN A 153 10.46 3.88 14.96
C ASN A 153 9.86 5.29 14.93
N ALA A 154 10.12 6.05 16.00
CA ALA A 154 9.83 7.48 16.00
C ALA A 154 10.71 8.24 14.99
N PHE A 155 10.37 9.49 14.71
CA PHE A 155 11.17 10.34 13.85
C PHE A 155 12.52 10.67 14.45
N ILE A 156 13.55 10.76 13.61
CA ILE A 156 14.79 11.43 13.99
C ILE A 156 14.51 12.94 14.01
N THR A 157 14.84 13.58 15.12
CA THR A 157 14.64 15.03 15.31
C THR A 157 15.99 15.73 15.44
N ILE A 158 16.10 16.91 14.86
CA ILE A 158 17.20 17.84 15.06
C ILE A 158 16.59 19.13 15.62
N SER A 159 17.06 19.59 16.77
CA SER A 159 16.53 20.77 17.45
C SER A 159 15.01 20.75 17.66
N ASN A 160 14.45 19.59 18.02
CA ASN A 160 13.01 19.32 18.19
C ASN A 160 12.16 19.38 16.89
N GLU A 161 12.75 19.49 15.74
CA GLU A 161 12.05 19.42 14.45
C GLU A 161 12.32 18.08 13.75
N LYS A 162 11.30 17.56 13.05
CA LYS A 162 11.44 16.33 12.26
C LYS A 162 12.50 16.55 11.17
N MET A 163 13.52 15.69 11.12
CA MET A 163 14.51 15.70 10.05
C MET A 163 13.83 15.44 8.70
N ALA A 164 13.99 16.35 7.75
CA ALA A 164 13.42 16.24 6.41
C ALA A 164 14.47 16.57 5.34
N LYS A 165 14.32 15.96 4.15
CA LYS A 165 15.24 16.21 3.01
C LYS A 165 15.32 17.69 2.60
N SER A 166 14.30 18.49 2.91
CA SER A 166 14.26 19.91 2.64
C SER A 166 15.09 20.76 3.59
N GLN A 167 15.67 20.17 4.62
CA GLN A 167 16.43 20.89 5.65
C GLN A 167 17.95 20.66 5.58
N GLY A 168 18.45 19.95 4.54
CA GLY A 168 19.91 19.82 4.38
C GLY A 168 20.32 18.70 3.51
#